data_d94c945e6bf3bf3f4c4d5f5cfaa2d718
#
_entry.id   d94c945e6bf3bf3f4c4d5f5cfaa2d718
#
_cell.length_a   1.000
_cell.length_b   1.000
_cell.length_c   1.000
_cell.angle_alpha   90.00
_cell.angle_beta   90.00
_cell.angle_gamma   90.00
#
_symmetry.space_group_name_H-M   'P 1'
#
loop_
_entity.id
_entity.type
_entity.pdbx_description
1 polymer ?
#
loop_
_entity_poly.entity_id
_entity_poly.type
_entity_poly.pdbx_seq_one_letter_code
_entity_poly.pdbx_strand_id
1 'polypeptide(L)'
;TSWAYSTNSASQNADTGVFKSGNATLVGTRISTGGNDFEGNIAHMHIISGESHPPSVFSETDSLTNEWKPKLNPTGITYDSENSAFLKFENASALGTDSSGQSNTFTVNGSLKQSISTPSNLFCTLDANQAYTSGNVDYAGTAYLGSNGTANGVASTQMVKNGKWYFEVKVETDRTDADGATISIAKNGTHAQRRW
;
A
#
# COMPACT_ATOMS: atom_id res chain seq x y z
N THR A 1 11.34 -2.26 21.30
CA THR A 1 12.27 -1.55 20.40
C THR A 1 12.04 -0.07 20.63
N SER A 2 12.98 0.62 21.29
CA SER A 2 12.91 2.08 21.47
C SER A 2 13.38 2.76 20.20
N TRP A 3 12.57 3.66 19.68
CA TRP A 3 12.97 4.55 18.59
C TRP A 3 13.94 5.58 19.15
N ALA A 4 15.19 5.56 18.71
CA ALA A 4 16.14 6.59 19.03
C ALA A 4 15.89 7.78 18.09
N TYR A 5 15.35 8.86 18.61
CA TYR A 5 15.33 10.14 17.89
C TYR A 5 16.75 10.71 17.86
N SER A 6 17.24 10.98 16.67
CA SER A 6 18.42 11.81 16.53
C SER A 6 18.09 13.20 17.05
N THR A 7 18.83 13.68 18.04
CA THR A 7 18.65 15.00 18.64
C THR A 7 19.22 16.15 17.79
N ASN A 8 19.30 16.00 16.48
CA ASN A 8 19.47 17.12 15.60
C ASN A 8 18.16 17.92 15.61
N SER A 9 18.01 18.74 16.63
CA SER A 9 16.95 19.75 16.66
C SER A 9 17.20 20.72 15.52
N ALA A 10 16.40 20.61 14.47
CA ALA A 10 16.31 21.70 13.51
C ALA A 10 15.94 22.96 14.30
N SER A 11 16.68 24.05 14.11
CA SER A 11 16.32 25.33 14.73
C SER A 11 14.91 25.73 14.25
N GLN A 12 14.18 26.40 15.12
CA GLN A 12 12.89 26.97 14.75
C GLN A 12 13.05 27.78 13.46
N ASN A 13 12.21 27.55 12.46
CA ASN A 13 12.30 28.13 11.11
C ASN A 13 13.49 27.65 10.25
N ALA A 14 14.09 26.51 10.57
CA ALA A 14 15.06 25.91 9.66
C ALA A 14 14.37 25.48 8.36
N ASP A 15 14.90 25.95 7.23
CA ASP A 15 14.47 25.45 5.91
C ASP A 15 14.94 24.00 5.79
N THR A 16 13.98 23.08 5.74
CA THR A 16 14.25 21.63 5.61
C THR A 16 14.65 21.24 4.20
N GLY A 17 14.54 22.14 3.22
CA GLY A 17 14.74 21.88 1.80
C GLY A 17 13.68 20.97 1.19
N VAL A 18 12.68 20.54 1.95
CA VAL A 18 11.51 19.81 1.43
C VAL A 18 10.61 20.81 0.70
N PHE A 19 10.21 20.47 -0.53
CA PHE A 19 9.40 21.33 -1.41
C PHE A 19 10.07 22.67 -1.80
N LYS A 20 11.38 22.76 -1.68
CA LYS A 20 12.12 23.94 -2.11
C LYS A 20 12.19 24.00 -3.63
N SER A 21 12.03 25.22 -4.18
CA SER A 21 12.23 25.45 -5.63
C SER A 21 13.58 24.91 -6.09
N GLY A 22 13.58 24.10 -7.15
CA GLY A 22 14.75 23.42 -7.70
C GLY A 22 15.07 22.06 -7.06
N ASN A 23 14.38 21.65 -6.00
CA ASN A 23 14.49 20.32 -5.42
C ASN A 23 13.31 19.44 -5.84
N ALA A 24 13.60 18.23 -6.33
CA ALA A 24 12.54 17.27 -6.58
C ALA A 24 11.96 16.72 -5.27
N THR A 25 10.65 16.74 -5.14
CA THR A 25 9.95 16.03 -4.07
C THR A 25 9.58 14.64 -4.57
N LEU A 26 10.03 13.62 -3.86
CA LEU A 26 9.83 12.22 -4.22
C LEU A 26 8.95 11.53 -3.18
N VAL A 27 8.06 10.67 -3.66
CA VAL A 27 7.21 9.81 -2.84
C VAL A 27 7.59 8.37 -3.13
N GLY A 28 7.89 7.61 -2.07
CA GLY A 28 8.22 6.19 -2.17
C GLY A 28 9.66 5.87 -2.58
N THR A 29 10.52 6.86 -2.78
CA THR A 29 11.93 6.62 -3.12
C THR A 29 12.86 7.71 -2.58
N ARG A 30 14.16 7.53 -2.71
CA ARG A 30 15.21 8.46 -2.34
C ARG A 30 15.96 8.97 -3.58
N ILE A 31 16.40 10.24 -3.57
CA ILE A 31 17.09 10.92 -4.69
C ILE A 31 18.42 10.25 -5.10
N SER A 32 19.07 9.46 -4.26
CA SER A 32 20.39 8.92 -4.60
C SER A 32 20.28 7.50 -5.17
N THR A 33 20.82 7.34 -6.36
CA THR A 33 21.37 6.11 -6.96
C THR A 33 20.87 4.77 -6.40
N GLY A 34 19.61 4.44 -6.59
CA GLY A 34 19.11 3.08 -6.51
C GLY A 34 19.03 2.46 -5.10
N GLY A 35 17.88 1.86 -4.80
CA GLY A 35 17.76 0.87 -3.75
C GLY A 35 17.53 1.43 -2.35
N ASN A 36 16.40 2.01 -2.11
CA ASN A 36 15.70 2.20 -0.84
C ASN A 36 14.29 2.68 -1.18
N ASP A 37 13.68 1.97 -2.10
CA ASP A 37 12.30 2.24 -2.48
C ASP A 37 11.37 1.73 -1.38
N PHE A 38 10.26 2.43 -1.21
CA PHE A 38 9.22 1.99 -0.30
C PHE A 38 8.48 0.80 -0.91
N GLU A 39 8.52 -0.32 -0.22
CA GLU A 39 7.75 -1.51 -0.56
C GLU A 39 6.49 -1.54 0.31
N GLY A 40 5.34 -1.26 -0.29
CA GLY A 40 4.07 -1.23 0.44
C GLY A 40 2.97 -0.49 -0.30
N ASN A 41 1.89 -0.21 0.42
CA ASN A 41 0.74 0.52 -0.11
C ASN A 41 0.66 1.91 0.52
N ILE A 42 0.30 2.88 -0.29
CA ILE A 42 0.03 4.26 0.14
C ILE A 42 -1.39 4.61 -0.27
N ALA A 43 -2.14 5.20 0.65
CA ALA A 43 -3.46 5.72 0.38
C ALA A 43 -3.57 7.13 0.98
N HIS A 44 -4.17 8.06 0.24
CA HIS A 44 -4.47 9.42 0.70
C HIS A 44 -3.25 10.13 1.31
N MET A 45 -2.36 10.59 0.48
CA MET A 45 -1.22 11.37 0.91
C MET A 45 -1.49 12.87 0.79
N HIS A 46 -1.42 13.58 1.90
CA HIS A 46 -1.54 15.03 1.96
C HIS A 46 -0.18 15.66 2.21
N ILE A 47 0.18 16.60 1.39
CA ILE A 47 1.34 17.45 1.52
C ILE A 47 0.80 18.87 1.68
N ILE A 48 1.07 19.50 2.82
CA ILE A 48 0.48 20.79 3.16
C ILE A 48 1.57 21.73 3.62
N SER A 49 1.69 22.86 2.95
CA SER A 49 2.62 23.93 3.30
C SER A 49 1.90 24.98 4.15
N GLY A 50 2.55 25.46 5.18
CA GLY A 50 2.10 26.60 5.98
C GLY A 50 1.01 26.30 7.03
N GLU A 51 0.42 25.11 7.04
CA GLU A 51 -0.61 24.75 8.01
C GLU A 51 -0.27 23.45 8.74
N SER A 52 -0.76 23.32 9.97
CA SER A 52 -0.69 22.11 10.78
C SER A 52 -2.09 21.70 11.20
N HIS A 53 -2.44 20.46 10.95
CA HIS A 53 -3.77 19.92 11.22
C HIS A 53 -3.73 18.71 12.13
N PRO A 54 -4.72 18.52 13.02
CA PRO A 54 -4.84 17.31 13.82
C PRO A 54 -5.29 16.12 12.93
N PRO A 55 -5.02 14.89 13.33
CA PRO A 55 -5.41 13.68 12.57
C PRO A 55 -6.92 13.62 12.25
N SER A 56 -7.78 14.19 13.07
CA SER A 56 -9.23 14.23 12.89
C SER A 56 -9.69 15.03 11.66
N VAL A 57 -8.82 15.87 11.08
CA VAL A 57 -9.10 16.53 9.80
C VAL A 57 -9.08 15.51 8.66
N PHE A 58 -8.14 14.57 8.69
CA PHE A 58 -7.89 13.60 7.62
C PHE A 58 -8.65 12.28 7.79
N SER A 59 -9.17 12.03 8.96
CA SER A 59 -9.74 10.75 9.33
C SER A 59 -10.97 10.87 10.21
N GLU A 60 -11.71 9.77 10.29
CA GLU A 60 -12.91 9.64 11.11
C GLU A 60 -13.05 8.21 11.63
N THR A 61 -13.83 8.05 12.70
CA THR A 61 -14.25 6.71 13.15
C THR A 61 -15.56 6.37 12.48
N ASP A 62 -15.63 5.23 11.81
CA ASP A 62 -16.86 4.71 11.21
C ASP A 62 -17.85 4.38 12.33
N SER A 63 -19.07 4.93 12.23
CA SER A 63 -20.09 4.78 13.28
C SER A 63 -20.68 3.37 13.38
N LEU A 64 -20.54 2.55 12.34
CA LEU A 64 -21.08 1.19 12.29
C LEU A 64 -20.04 0.16 12.71
N THR A 65 -18.81 0.30 12.23
CA THR A 65 -17.74 -0.69 12.47
C THR A 65 -16.83 -0.29 13.61
N ASN A 66 -16.88 0.97 14.05
CA ASN A 66 -15.95 1.58 15.00
C ASN A 66 -14.48 1.53 14.53
N GLU A 67 -14.25 1.39 13.25
CA GLU A 67 -12.94 1.44 12.64
C GLU A 67 -12.51 2.88 12.35
N TRP A 68 -11.24 3.17 12.59
CA TRP A 68 -10.66 4.44 12.19
C TRP A 68 -10.28 4.36 10.72
N LYS A 69 -10.81 5.29 9.91
CA LYS A 69 -10.62 5.32 8.46
C LYS A 69 -10.29 6.72 7.96
N PRO A 70 -9.59 6.85 6.81
CA PRO A 70 -9.38 8.13 6.18
C PRO A 70 -10.69 8.70 5.65
N LYS A 71 -10.85 10.01 5.75
CA LYS A 71 -11.94 10.73 5.07
C LYS A 71 -11.67 10.78 3.58
N LEU A 72 -12.69 10.47 2.78
CA LEU A 72 -12.59 10.53 1.33
C LEU A 72 -12.31 11.96 0.83
N ASN A 73 -12.94 12.95 1.46
CA ASN A 73 -12.80 14.35 1.12
C ASN A 73 -12.62 15.17 2.42
N PRO A 74 -11.39 15.28 2.94
CA PRO A 74 -11.10 16.14 4.08
C PRO A 74 -11.43 17.60 3.75
N THR A 75 -11.92 18.34 4.74
CA THR A 75 -12.28 19.76 4.61
C THR A 75 -11.51 20.61 5.62
N GLY A 76 -11.45 21.92 5.38
CA GLY A 76 -10.74 22.85 6.26
C GLY A 76 -9.22 22.83 6.07
N ILE A 77 -8.75 22.42 4.90
CA ILE A 77 -7.35 22.43 4.52
C ILE A 77 -7.17 23.44 3.40
N THR A 78 -6.17 24.31 3.54
CA THR A 78 -5.74 25.23 2.49
C THR A 78 -4.51 24.66 1.80
N TYR A 79 -4.61 24.34 0.54
CA TYR A 79 -3.47 23.89 -0.25
C TYR A 79 -2.83 25.10 -0.94
N ASP A 80 -1.57 25.31 -0.65
CA ASP A 80 -0.73 26.29 -1.31
C ASP A 80 -0.45 25.89 -2.76
N SER A 81 -0.41 26.86 -3.67
CA SER A 81 -0.29 26.59 -5.12
C SER A 81 1.08 26.05 -5.53
N GLU A 82 2.11 26.23 -4.72
CA GLU A 82 3.48 25.86 -5.08
C GLU A 82 3.97 24.60 -4.36
N ASN A 83 3.54 24.41 -3.10
CA ASN A 83 4.19 23.45 -2.21
C ASN A 83 3.20 22.47 -1.54
N SER A 84 1.98 22.39 -2.03
CA SER A 84 0.95 21.50 -1.47
C SER A 84 0.38 20.57 -2.54
N ALA A 85 0.00 19.37 -2.15
CA ALA A 85 -0.64 18.39 -3.02
C ALA A 85 -1.52 17.42 -2.22
N PHE A 86 -2.52 16.86 -2.86
CA PHE A 86 -3.31 15.76 -2.33
C PHE A 86 -3.35 14.60 -3.33
N LEU A 87 -2.67 13.53 -3.05
CA LEU A 87 -2.64 12.34 -3.88
C LEU A 87 -3.64 11.31 -3.33
N LYS A 88 -4.71 11.07 -4.06
CA LYS A 88 -5.73 10.07 -3.72
C LYS A 88 -5.42 8.67 -4.25
N PHE A 89 -4.62 8.58 -5.31
CA PHE A 89 -4.30 7.34 -6.02
C PHE A 89 -5.53 6.60 -6.57
N GLU A 90 -6.63 7.31 -6.81
CA GLU A 90 -7.92 6.74 -7.24
C GLU A 90 -8.02 6.48 -8.73
N ASN A 91 -7.18 7.10 -9.54
CA ASN A 91 -7.16 6.92 -11.00
C ASN A 91 -5.99 6.01 -11.39
N ALA A 92 -6.31 4.76 -11.75
CA ALA A 92 -5.31 3.77 -12.14
C ALA A 92 -4.44 4.19 -13.35
N SER A 93 -4.98 5.05 -14.23
CA SER A 93 -4.26 5.56 -15.41
C SER A 93 -3.41 6.80 -15.10
N ALA A 94 -3.58 7.42 -13.94
CA ALA A 94 -2.89 8.66 -13.57
C ALA A 94 -2.73 8.75 -12.03
N LEU A 95 -1.96 7.81 -11.46
CA LEU A 95 -1.77 7.70 -10.01
C LEU A 95 -1.13 8.93 -9.35
N GLY A 96 -0.36 9.71 -10.11
CA GLY A 96 0.27 10.94 -9.63
C GLY A 96 -0.62 12.18 -9.63
N THR A 97 -1.91 12.06 -9.98
CA THR A 97 -2.83 13.21 -10.07
C THR A 97 -2.97 13.90 -8.73
N ASP A 98 -2.76 15.21 -8.73
CA ASP A 98 -3.04 16.08 -7.59
C ASP A 98 -4.54 16.41 -7.54
N SER A 99 -5.17 16.06 -6.44
CA SER A 99 -6.61 16.30 -6.15
C SER A 99 -6.83 17.50 -5.22
N SER A 100 -5.79 18.28 -4.91
CA SER A 100 -5.91 19.48 -4.09
C SER A 100 -6.55 20.66 -4.80
N GLY A 101 -6.58 20.64 -6.14
CA GLY A 101 -7.00 21.75 -6.98
C GLY A 101 -5.84 22.67 -7.41
N GLN A 102 -4.61 22.43 -6.93
CA GLN A 102 -3.44 23.24 -7.25
C GLN A 102 -2.67 22.77 -8.50
N SER A 103 -3.02 21.59 -9.01
CA SER A 103 -2.40 21.00 -10.22
C SER A 103 -0.92 20.61 -10.04
N ASN A 104 -0.48 20.35 -8.83
CA ASN A 104 0.87 19.87 -8.50
C ASN A 104 1.00 18.37 -8.72
N THR A 105 0.75 17.91 -9.94
CA THR A 105 0.74 16.49 -10.32
C THR A 105 2.14 15.88 -10.32
N PHE A 106 2.27 14.69 -9.73
CA PHE A 106 3.51 13.95 -9.65
C PHE A 106 3.70 13.06 -10.89
N THR A 107 4.91 13.04 -11.41
CA THR A 107 5.28 12.07 -12.45
C THR A 107 5.46 10.70 -11.83
N VAL A 108 4.73 9.72 -12.34
CA VAL A 108 4.88 8.32 -11.91
C VAL A 108 6.08 7.70 -12.60
N ASN A 109 7.02 7.19 -11.80
CA ASN A 109 8.17 6.43 -12.27
C ASN A 109 8.07 4.99 -11.77
N GLY A 110 8.43 4.03 -12.63
CA GLY A 110 8.34 2.61 -12.28
C GLY A 110 6.97 1.99 -12.52
N SER A 111 6.73 0.84 -11.92
CA SER A 111 5.54 0.00 -12.15
C SER A 111 4.52 0.11 -11.01
N LEU A 112 4.15 1.33 -10.63
CA LEU A 112 3.10 1.55 -9.65
C LEU A 112 1.76 1.01 -10.16
N LYS A 113 1.01 0.37 -9.27
CA LYS A 113 -0.31 -0.15 -9.60
C LYS A 113 -1.30 0.17 -8.49
N GLN A 114 -2.55 0.39 -8.88
CA GLN A 114 -3.63 0.56 -7.94
C GLN A 114 -3.99 -0.79 -7.30
N SER A 115 -4.15 -0.80 -5.99
CA SER A 115 -4.67 -1.94 -5.24
C SER A 115 -6.14 -1.73 -4.89
N ILE A 116 -6.90 -2.81 -4.81
CA ILE A 116 -8.28 -2.80 -4.28
C ILE A 116 -8.32 -2.71 -2.75
N SER A 117 -7.23 -3.04 -2.07
CA SER A 117 -7.13 -2.88 -0.62
C SER A 117 -7.03 -1.42 -0.24
N THR A 118 -7.93 -0.97 0.62
CA THR A 118 -7.93 0.38 1.17
C THR A 118 -7.93 0.32 2.70
N PRO A 119 -7.52 1.38 3.40
CA PRO A 119 -7.57 1.41 4.86
C PRO A 119 -8.98 1.20 5.44
N SER A 120 -10.02 1.48 4.66
CA SER A 120 -11.42 1.33 5.05
C SER A 120 -12.08 0.02 4.58
N ASN A 121 -11.38 -0.81 3.81
CA ASN A 121 -11.89 -2.07 3.29
C ASN A 121 -10.82 -3.15 3.44
N LEU A 122 -11.01 -4.00 4.45
CA LEU A 122 -10.16 -5.16 4.69
C LEU A 122 -10.66 -6.32 3.84
N PHE A 123 -10.09 -6.48 2.67
CA PHE A 123 -10.31 -7.68 1.85
C PHE A 123 -9.43 -8.83 2.34
N CYS A 124 -9.89 -10.05 2.10
CA CYS A 124 -9.04 -11.23 2.20
C CYS A 124 -7.92 -11.10 1.18
N THR A 125 -6.69 -11.08 1.64
CA THR A 125 -5.49 -11.00 0.82
C THR A 125 -4.57 -12.18 1.10
N LEU A 126 -3.51 -12.33 0.35
CA LEU A 126 -2.47 -13.32 0.58
C LEU A 126 -1.46 -12.77 1.60
N ASP A 127 -1.05 -13.60 2.54
CA ASP A 127 -0.14 -13.22 3.61
C ASP A 127 1.31 -13.56 3.22
N ALA A 128 2.10 -12.54 2.92
CA ALA A 128 3.50 -12.71 2.56
C ALA A 128 4.34 -13.37 3.67
N ASN A 129 3.94 -13.23 4.95
CA ASN A 129 4.62 -13.87 6.07
C ASN A 129 4.30 -15.37 6.18
N GLN A 130 3.25 -15.82 5.50
CA GLN A 130 2.83 -17.21 5.40
C GLN A 130 3.18 -17.83 4.04
N ALA A 131 4.01 -17.18 3.26
CA ALA A 131 4.50 -17.74 2.00
C ALA A 131 5.48 -18.88 2.29
N TYR A 132 5.22 -20.05 1.68
CA TYR A 132 6.10 -21.20 1.75
C TYR A 132 7.10 -21.16 0.61
N THR A 133 8.37 -21.00 0.93
CA THR A 133 9.48 -20.86 -0.03
C THR A 133 9.38 -19.67 -1.01
N SER A 134 10.15 -19.67 -2.07
CA SER A 134 10.53 -18.58 -2.97
C SER A 134 9.44 -17.96 -3.87
N GLY A 135 8.17 -17.99 -3.48
CA GLY A 135 7.13 -17.27 -4.22
C GLY A 135 6.97 -15.83 -3.73
N ASN A 136 6.61 -14.94 -4.63
CA ASN A 136 6.38 -13.54 -4.31
C ASN A 136 4.88 -13.24 -4.19
N VAL A 137 4.50 -12.59 -3.10
CA VAL A 137 3.18 -11.97 -2.96
C VAL A 137 3.30 -10.53 -3.44
N ASP A 138 2.48 -10.14 -4.39
CA ASP A 138 2.53 -8.84 -5.04
C ASP A 138 1.15 -8.17 -5.04
N TYR A 139 1.06 -6.94 -5.51
CA TYR A 139 -0.17 -6.15 -5.61
C TYR A 139 -0.97 -6.10 -4.31
N ALA A 140 -0.31 -5.75 -3.20
CA ALA A 140 -0.94 -5.68 -1.90
C ALA A 140 -1.58 -7.00 -1.43
N GLY A 141 -0.96 -8.11 -1.75
CA GLY A 141 -1.45 -9.42 -1.38
C GLY A 141 -2.58 -9.94 -2.28
N THR A 142 -2.79 -9.37 -3.45
CA THR A 142 -3.84 -9.83 -4.37
C THR A 142 -3.31 -10.73 -5.49
N ALA A 143 -2.00 -10.83 -5.64
CA ALA A 143 -1.36 -11.71 -6.60
C ALA A 143 -0.27 -12.56 -5.96
N TYR A 144 -0.06 -13.75 -6.48
CA TYR A 144 1.01 -14.65 -6.09
C TYR A 144 1.70 -15.20 -7.32
N LEU A 145 3.03 -15.04 -7.35
CA LEU A 145 3.89 -15.60 -8.36
C LEU A 145 4.73 -16.72 -7.75
N GLY A 146 4.41 -17.96 -8.07
CA GLY A 146 5.20 -19.13 -7.70
C GLY A 146 6.47 -19.25 -8.55
N SER A 147 7.54 -19.80 -7.99
CA SER A 147 8.76 -20.13 -8.73
C SER A 147 8.72 -21.53 -9.29
N ASN A 148 9.42 -21.76 -10.42
CA ASN A 148 9.54 -23.05 -11.06
C ASN A 148 10.30 -24.09 -10.21
N GLY A 149 9.85 -25.34 -10.23
CA GLY A 149 10.62 -26.50 -9.73
C GLY A 149 10.59 -26.71 -8.22
N THR A 150 9.88 -25.91 -7.44
CA THR A 150 9.75 -26.08 -5.98
C THR A 150 8.30 -25.99 -5.56
N ALA A 151 7.91 -26.77 -4.55
CA ALA A 151 6.61 -26.58 -3.92
C ALA A 151 6.58 -25.20 -3.27
N ASN A 152 5.68 -24.35 -3.70
CA ASN A 152 5.47 -23.05 -3.12
C ASN A 152 3.98 -22.78 -2.96
N GLY A 153 3.64 -21.96 -2.00
CA GLY A 153 2.27 -21.65 -1.67
C GLY A 153 2.20 -20.47 -0.69
N VAL A 154 1.02 -19.92 -0.56
CA VAL A 154 0.76 -18.80 0.32
C VAL A 154 -0.62 -18.99 0.94
N ALA A 155 -0.77 -18.62 2.20
CA ALA A 155 -2.06 -18.61 2.89
C ALA A 155 -2.74 -17.25 2.75
N SER A 156 -4.05 -17.23 2.97
CA SER A 156 -4.79 -15.97 3.05
C SER A 156 -4.66 -15.33 4.44
N THR A 157 -4.83 -14.02 4.51
CA THR A 157 -4.85 -13.25 5.76
C THR A 157 -6.06 -13.53 6.63
N GLN A 158 -7.15 -14.02 6.05
CA GLN A 158 -8.39 -14.32 6.76
C GLN A 158 -8.59 -15.82 6.92
N MET A 159 -9.00 -16.20 8.12
CA MET A 159 -9.39 -17.57 8.45
C MET A 159 -10.89 -17.62 8.69
N VAL A 160 -11.53 -18.63 8.12
CA VAL A 160 -12.97 -18.83 8.26
C VAL A 160 -13.24 -20.07 9.14
N LYS A 161 -14.22 -19.96 10.04
CA LYS A 161 -14.55 -21.04 10.98
C LYS A 161 -15.91 -21.67 10.68
N ASN A 162 -16.93 -20.87 10.56
CA ASN A 162 -18.33 -21.30 10.37
C ASN A 162 -19.01 -20.42 9.32
N GLY A 163 -20.02 -20.94 8.64
CA GLY A 163 -20.83 -20.21 7.68
C GLY A 163 -20.61 -20.66 6.24
N LYS A 164 -21.19 -19.90 5.32
CA LYS A 164 -21.04 -20.08 3.88
C LYS A 164 -20.12 -18.96 3.39
N TRP A 165 -19.02 -19.33 2.77
CA TRP A 165 -18.00 -18.41 2.32
C TRP A 165 -17.79 -18.54 0.82
N TYR A 166 -17.47 -17.45 0.18
CA TYR A 166 -17.16 -17.36 -1.23
C TYR A 166 -15.82 -16.65 -1.43
N PHE A 167 -15.02 -17.13 -2.34
CA PHE A 167 -13.81 -16.48 -2.80
C PHE A 167 -13.57 -16.78 -4.27
N GLU A 168 -12.87 -15.92 -4.94
CA GLU A 168 -12.48 -16.07 -6.35
C GLU A 168 -10.97 -16.08 -6.48
N VAL A 169 -10.49 -16.92 -7.38
CA VAL A 169 -9.09 -16.98 -7.78
C VAL A 169 -9.03 -17.01 -9.29
N LYS A 170 -8.25 -16.12 -9.87
CA LYS A 170 -7.96 -16.10 -11.29
C LYS A 170 -6.55 -16.61 -11.53
N VAL A 171 -6.41 -17.64 -12.35
CA VAL A 171 -5.12 -18.08 -12.85
C VAL A 171 -4.76 -17.22 -14.05
N GLU A 172 -3.77 -16.34 -13.90
CA GLU A 172 -3.32 -15.43 -14.96
C GLU A 172 -2.39 -16.11 -15.96
N THR A 173 -1.51 -16.98 -15.46
CA THR A 173 -0.56 -17.73 -16.28
C THR A 173 -0.57 -19.17 -15.80
N ASP A 174 -0.96 -20.08 -16.68
CA ASP A 174 -0.86 -21.50 -16.42
C ASP A 174 0.57 -21.98 -16.65
N ARG A 175 1.00 -22.90 -15.80
CA ARG A 175 2.31 -23.54 -15.95
C ARG A 175 2.20 -24.65 -16.97
N THR A 176 3.20 -24.75 -17.81
CA THR A 176 3.30 -25.81 -18.83
C THR A 176 3.84 -27.13 -18.27
N ASP A 177 4.21 -27.16 -16.99
CA ASP A 177 4.69 -28.37 -16.31
C ASP A 177 3.55 -29.12 -15.59
N ALA A 178 3.78 -30.38 -15.30
CA ALA A 178 2.77 -31.32 -14.80
C ALA A 178 2.21 -31.00 -13.40
N ASP A 179 2.74 -29.99 -12.72
CA ASP A 179 2.44 -29.73 -11.31
C ASP A 179 1.26 -28.78 -11.05
N GLY A 180 0.80 -28.04 -12.07
CA GLY A 180 -0.39 -27.18 -12.02
C GLY A 180 -0.49 -26.22 -10.82
N ALA A 181 -1.55 -25.41 -10.79
CA ALA A 181 -1.90 -24.59 -9.65
C ALA A 181 -2.95 -25.30 -8.77
N THR A 182 -2.72 -25.40 -7.48
CA THR A 182 -3.67 -26.00 -6.53
C THR A 182 -4.22 -24.94 -5.58
N ILE A 183 -5.54 -24.89 -5.48
CA ILE A 183 -6.26 -24.08 -4.50
C ILE A 183 -6.86 -25.02 -3.46
N SER A 184 -6.55 -24.83 -2.19
CA SER A 184 -7.02 -25.71 -1.12
C SER A 184 -7.46 -24.96 0.11
N ILE A 185 -8.32 -25.59 0.91
CA ILE A 185 -8.67 -25.14 2.25
C ILE A 185 -7.84 -25.99 3.24
N ALA A 186 -7.03 -25.33 4.04
CA ALA A 186 -6.20 -25.98 5.03
C ALA A 186 -6.68 -25.66 6.45
N LYS A 187 -6.48 -26.61 7.37
CA LYS A 187 -6.67 -26.34 8.79
C LYS A 187 -5.56 -25.42 9.28
N ASN A 188 -5.89 -24.46 10.16
CA ASN A 188 -4.93 -23.52 10.73
C ASN A 188 -3.64 -24.21 11.20
N GLY A 189 -2.50 -23.68 10.79
CA GLY A 189 -1.16 -24.18 11.16
C GLY A 189 -0.64 -25.38 10.36
N THR A 190 -1.41 -25.89 9.42
CA THR A 190 -0.91 -26.90 8.48
C THR A 190 -0.76 -26.27 7.11
N HIS A 191 0.46 -25.98 6.70
CA HIS A 191 0.77 -25.80 5.29
C HIS A 191 0.46 -27.14 4.62
N ALA A 192 -0.65 -27.19 3.90
CA ALA A 192 -1.02 -28.40 3.20
C ALA A 192 -0.08 -28.61 1.99
N GLN A 193 1.09 -29.15 2.27
CA GLN A 193 1.85 -29.83 1.23
C GLN A 193 1.12 -31.11 0.89
N ARG A 194 0.20 -31.08 -0.03
CA ARG A 194 -0.24 -32.30 -0.70
C ARG A 194 0.18 -32.20 -2.14
N ARG A 195 1.22 -32.93 -2.46
CA ARG A 195 1.45 -33.39 -3.83
C ARG A 195 0.39 -34.44 -4.13
N TRP A 196 -0.30 -34.26 -5.19
CA TRP A 196 -1.06 -35.31 -5.84
C TRP A 196 -0.28 -35.80 -7.04
#